data_0f253d349dc81876691efb4a249056f0
#
_entry.id   0f253d349dc81876691efb4a249056f0
#
_cell.length_a   1.000
_cell.length_b   1.000
_cell.length_c   1.000
_cell.angle_alpha   90.00
_cell.angle_beta   90.00
_cell.angle_gamma   90.00
#
_symmetry.space_group_name_H-M   'P 1'
#
loop_
_entity.id
_entity.type
_entity.pdbx_description
1 polymer ?
#
loop_
_entity_poly.entity_id
_entity_poly.type
_entity_poly.pdbx_seq_one_letter_code
_entity_poly.pdbx_strand_id
1 'polypeptide(L)'
;MTSNSFNPYDYEMHEDPYPTYARLRSEAPVYRSDEFDFWALSRHEDVIGAFRNVDAYSNAFGVSLDPSAFGPDAHRTMSFLALDPPKHTRMRSLVGKGFTPTKVSAMEDRIREITLQHLLPALEAGTFDFIEDFAGKVPMDVISELVGVPTADRAELRRMADLVLHRDDGVYDVPPEGMEASLTLIGYYQEMVDERRKVRTDDLTSALIDADIDGDRLSDDEIVAFLFLMVVAGNETTTKLLGNAWYWGWRNPDERAKPFEDANRIPNWVEETLRYDTSSQMLLRVARQPIVSHGITIAEGERILLLVGSANRDEAVFVDPDRYDLDRDTTKLVSFGSGRHFCMGAPLARLEARIALGELVGRVADYDVDPDAMVRVHSINVRGLASLPTTVVLR
;
A
#
# COMPACT_ATOMS: atom_id res chain seq x y z
N MET A 1 23.74 23.04 10.80
CA MET A 1 23.00 23.45 9.59
C MET A 1 21.61 22.89 9.73
N THR A 2 20.61 23.71 10.02
CA THR A 2 19.21 23.26 10.06
C THR A 2 18.80 23.01 8.61
N SER A 3 18.81 21.75 8.18
CA SER A 3 18.35 21.39 6.85
C SER A 3 16.83 21.58 6.80
N ASN A 4 16.41 22.65 6.18
CA ASN A 4 14.99 22.94 5.87
C ASN A 4 14.50 22.09 4.69
N SER A 5 15.29 21.11 4.25
CA SER A 5 15.02 20.30 3.06
C SER A 5 14.18 19.07 3.42
N PHE A 6 13.18 18.79 2.59
CA PHE A 6 12.45 17.53 2.59
C PHE A 6 13.08 16.64 1.52
N ASN A 7 13.72 15.56 1.94
CA ASN A 7 14.28 14.53 1.08
C ASN A 7 13.51 13.21 1.29
N PRO A 8 12.68 12.77 0.32
CA PRO A 8 11.89 11.56 0.46
C PRO A 8 12.71 10.26 0.38
N TYR A 9 14.00 10.35 0.05
CA TYR A 9 14.92 9.20 -0.02
C TYR A 9 15.73 9.01 1.26
N ASP A 10 15.64 9.94 2.20
CA ASP A 10 16.43 9.92 3.43
C ASP A 10 15.92 8.86 4.42
N TYR A 11 16.80 8.04 4.93
CA TYR A 11 16.46 7.02 5.92
C TYR A 11 15.88 7.62 7.21
N GLU A 12 16.34 8.81 7.65
CA GLU A 12 15.73 9.51 8.78
C GLU A 12 14.25 9.82 8.51
N MET A 13 13.91 10.17 7.26
CA MET A 13 12.53 10.35 6.84
C MET A 13 11.73 9.03 6.85
N HIS A 14 12.37 7.92 6.51
CA HIS A 14 11.71 6.62 6.56
C HIS A 14 11.51 6.16 8.02
N GLU A 15 12.39 6.55 8.94
CA GLU A 15 12.24 6.24 10.38
C GLU A 15 11.08 7.02 11.03
N ASP A 16 11.01 8.34 10.84
CA ASP A 16 9.91 9.17 11.34
C ASP A 16 9.64 10.40 10.46
N PRO A 17 8.70 10.32 9.50
CA PRO A 17 8.39 11.43 8.61
C PRO A 17 7.51 12.52 9.26
N TYR A 18 6.84 12.22 10.36
CA TYR A 18 5.76 13.05 10.88
C TYR A 18 6.18 14.43 11.40
N PRO A 19 7.33 14.61 12.06
CA PRO A 19 7.83 15.94 12.40
C PRO A 19 8.06 16.83 11.17
N THR A 20 8.63 16.25 10.10
CA THR A 20 8.81 16.97 8.83
C THR A 20 7.46 17.29 8.18
N TYR A 21 6.51 16.38 8.18
CA TYR A 21 5.17 16.63 7.64
C TYR A 21 4.44 17.74 8.41
N ALA A 22 4.51 17.78 9.74
CA ALA A 22 3.92 18.84 10.56
C ALA A 22 4.51 20.21 10.19
N ARG A 23 5.84 20.29 10.04
CA ARG A 23 6.53 21.49 9.60
C ARG A 23 6.10 21.92 8.19
N LEU A 24 6.01 20.98 7.23
CA LEU A 24 5.55 21.30 5.89
C LEU A 24 4.11 21.85 5.90
N ARG A 25 3.18 21.24 6.63
CA ARG A 25 1.80 21.74 6.72
C ARG A 25 1.72 23.15 7.28
N SER A 26 2.57 23.50 8.27
CA SER A 26 2.54 24.80 8.93
C SER A 26 3.28 25.89 8.14
N GLU A 27 4.47 25.59 7.59
CA GLU A 27 5.39 26.59 7.04
C GLU A 27 5.41 26.61 5.50
N ALA A 28 5.23 25.46 4.85
CA ALA A 28 5.34 25.32 3.41
C ALA A 28 4.36 24.26 2.88
N PRO A 29 3.03 24.50 2.94
CA PRO A 29 2.02 23.52 2.53
C PRO A 29 2.16 23.11 1.05
N VAL A 30 2.71 23.97 0.23
CA VAL A 30 3.19 23.70 -1.13
C VAL A 30 4.70 23.90 -1.11
N TYR A 31 5.43 22.81 -1.00
CA TYR A 31 6.89 22.79 -0.88
C TYR A 31 7.54 22.52 -2.23
N ARG A 32 8.65 23.21 -2.55
CA ARG A 32 9.49 22.96 -3.73
C ARG A 32 10.81 22.32 -3.30
N SER A 33 11.13 21.19 -3.90
CA SER A 33 12.48 20.61 -3.86
C SER A 33 13.18 20.91 -5.19
N ASP A 34 14.17 21.79 -5.16
CA ASP A 34 14.98 22.09 -6.36
C ASP A 34 16.02 20.96 -6.62
N GLU A 35 16.47 20.29 -5.57
CA GLU A 35 17.43 19.21 -5.65
C GLU A 35 16.87 17.99 -6.40
N PHE A 36 15.64 17.59 -6.08
CA PHE A 36 14.98 16.41 -6.66
C PHE A 36 13.91 16.77 -7.69
N ASP A 37 13.77 18.06 -7.98
CA ASP A 37 12.86 18.59 -9.01
C ASP A 37 11.42 18.13 -8.86
N PHE A 38 10.79 18.38 -7.69
CA PHE A 38 9.38 18.14 -7.44
C PHE A 38 8.73 19.18 -6.52
N TRP A 39 7.41 19.26 -6.57
CA TRP A 39 6.58 19.92 -5.57
C TRP A 39 6.00 18.89 -4.60
N ALA A 40 5.67 19.28 -3.36
CA ALA A 40 4.93 18.44 -2.43
C ALA A 40 3.73 19.20 -1.87
N LEU A 41 2.58 18.51 -1.80
CA LEU A 41 1.36 18.97 -1.15
C LEU A 41 1.19 18.22 0.18
N SER A 42 1.15 18.95 1.29
CA SER A 42 1.17 18.36 2.63
C SER A 42 -0.16 18.44 3.39
N ARG A 43 -1.05 19.38 3.05
CA ARG A 43 -2.35 19.54 3.71
C ARG A 43 -3.41 18.61 3.14
N HIS A 44 -4.32 18.17 3.99
CA HIS A 44 -5.40 17.27 3.60
C HIS A 44 -6.26 17.80 2.44
N GLU A 45 -6.64 19.08 2.49
CA GLU A 45 -7.47 19.71 1.45
C GLU A 45 -6.79 19.70 0.08
N ASP A 46 -5.49 19.96 0.01
CA ASP A 46 -4.70 19.95 -1.21
C ASP A 46 -4.55 18.52 -1.76
N VAL A 47 -4.22 17.56 -0.89
CA VAL A 47 -4.03 16.16 -1.25
C VAL A 47 -5.33 15.54 -1.77
N ILE A 48 -6.46 15.73 -1.06
CA ILE A 48 -7.76 15.19 -1.51
C ILE A 48 -8.27 15.91 -2.77
N GLY A 49 -8.00 17.21 -2.88
CA GLY A 49 -8.29 18.01 -4.08
C GLY A 49 -7.54 17.47 -5.29
N ALA A 50 -6.24 17.19 -5.15
CA ALA A 50 -5.42 16.61 -6.21
C ALA A 50 -5.88 15.21 -6.61
N PHE A 51 -6.24 14.34 -5.68
CA PHE A 51 -6.80 13.02 -5.98
C PHE A 51 -8.09 13.07 -6.81
N ARG A 52 -8.91 14.08 -6.62
CA ARG A 52 -10.21 14.22 -7.29
C ARG A 52 -10.14 14.95 -8.63
N ASN A 53 -9.12 15.75 -8.84
CA ASN A 53 -8.96 16.59 -10.03
C ASN A 53 -8.05 15.96 -11.07
N VAL A 54 -8.54 14.93 -11.77
CA VAL A 54 -7.80 14.23 -12.83
C VAL A 54 -7.54 15.08 -14.08
N ASP A 55 -8.21 16.22 -14.21
CA ASP A 55 -7.98 17.13 -15.33
C ASP A 55 -6.72 17.97 -15.13
N ALA A 56 -6.36 18.25 -13.86
CA ALA A 56 -5.15 18.99 -13.52
C ALA A 56 -3.97 18.09 -13.11
N TYR A 57 -4.23 16.91 -12.54
CA TYR A 57 -3.22 16.01 -11.99
C TYR A 57 -3.22 14.66 -12.70
N SER A 58 -2.14 14.38 -13.44
CA SER A 58 -1.96 13.15 -14.23
C SER A 58 -1.29 12.04 -13.42
N ASN A 59 -1.73 10.80 -13.67
CA ASN A 59 -1.05 9.57 -13.28
C ASN A 59 -0.23 8.95 -14.42
N ALA A 60 -0.36 9.45 -15.65
CA ALA A 60 0.12 8.77 -16.86
C ALA A 60 1.64 8.56 -16.93
N PHE A 61 2.40 9.26 -16.06
CA PHE A 61 3.85 9.10 -15.96
C PHE A 61 4.29 8.23 -14.77
N GLY A 62 3.36 7.56 -14.10
CA GLY A 62 3.61 6.78 -12.89
C GLY A 62 3.23 7.52 -11.62
N VAL A 63 3.39 6.84 -10.48
CA VAL A 63 2.99 7.34 -9.15
C VAL A 63 4.14 7.35 -8.14
N SER A 64 5.38 7.10 -8.60
CA SER A 64 6.62 7.15 -7.81
C SER A 64 7.59 8.18 -8.39
N LEU A 65 8.50 8.67 -7.54
CA LEU A 65 9.63 9.51 -7.96
C LEU A 65 10.79 8.70 -8.54
N ASP A 66 10.82 7.37 -8.33
CA ASP A 66 11.90 6.54 -8.83
C ASP A 66 12.08 6.70 -10.36
N PRO A 67 13.26 7.07 -10.85
CA PRO A 67 13.48 7.31 -12.27
C PRO A 67 13.09 6.14 -13.17
N SER A 68 13.37 4.90 -12.75
CA SER A 68 13.02 3.68 -13.49
C SER A 68 11.51 3.39 -13.54
N ALA A 69 10.74 3.91 -12.58
CA ALA A 69 9.29 3.77 -12.48
C ALA A 69 8.52 4.98 -13.04
N PHE A 70 9.25 6.03 -13.45
CA PHE A 70 8.68 7.27 -13.97
C PHE A 70 8.87 7.38 -15.49
N GLY A 71 7.77 7.62 -16.21
CA GLY A 71 7.83 7.85 -17.66
C GLY A 71 6.55 7.44 -18.38
N PRO A 72 6.50 7.64 -19.72
CA PRO A 72 5.29 7.37 -20.50
C PRO A 72 4.91 5.88 -20.56
N ASP A 73 5.84 5.00 -20.23
CA ASP A 73 5.65 3.54 -20.22
C ASP A 73 5.35 2.98 -18.81
N ALA A 74 5.21 3.82 -17.79
CA ALA A 74 4.94 3.40 -16.41
C ALA A 74 3.70 2.46 -16.28
N HIS A 75 2.74 2.57 -17.20
CA HIS A 75 1.57 1.70 -17.23
C HIS A 75 1.89 0.22 -17.52
N ARG A 76 3.08 -0.09 -18.04
CA ARG A 76 3.50 -1.49 -18.30
C ARG A 76 3.77 -2.29 -17.02
N THR A 77 4.06 -1.60 -15.92
CA THR A 77 4.23 -2.21 -14.59
C THR A 77 3.15 -1.76 -13.61
N MET A 78 2.67 -0.52 -13.74
CA MET A 78 1.66 0.05 -12.83
C MET A 78 0.23 -0.07 -13.36
N SER A 79 0.01 -0.69 -14.53
CA SER A 79 -1.32 -0.95 -15.09
C SER A 79 -2.18 0.32 -15.13
N PHE A 80 -3.47 0.22 -14.79
CA PHE A 80 -4.39 1.37 -14.78
C PHE A 80 -4.01 2.44 -13.75
N LEU A 81 -3.17 2.14 -12.75
CA LEU A 81 -2.70 3.11 -11.76
C LEU A 81 -1.90 4.25 -12.43
N ALA A 82 -1.13 3.92 -13.50
CA ALA A 82 -0.37 4.87 -14.32
C ALA A 82 -1.08 5.22 -15.64
N LEU A 83 -2.40 5.38 -15.61
CA LEU A 83 -3.21 5.84 -16.74
C LEU A 83 -4.16 6.96 -16.33
N ASP A 84 -4.46 7.85 -17.28
CA ASP A 84 -5.52 8.85 -17.17
C ASP A 84 -6.78 8.43 -17.94
N PRO A 85 -7.95 9.00 -17.61
CA PRO A 85 -9.14 8.85 -18.45
C PRO A 85 -8.89 9.32 -19.89
N PRO A 86 -9.44 8.67 -20.92
CA PRO A 86 -10.41 7.56 -20.86
C PRO A 86 -9.77 6.16 -20.69
N LYS A 87 -8.45 5.99 -20.94
CA LYS A 87 -7.76 4.70 -20.87
C LYS A 87 -7.87 4.06 -19.48
N HIS A 88 -7.66 4.86 -18.42
CA HIS A 88 -7.87 4.44 -17.04
C HIS A 88 -9.27 3.87 -16.82
N THR A 89 -10.32 4.60 -17.26
CA THR A 89 -11.72 4.19 -17.04
C THR A 89 -12.02 2.87 -17.73
N ARG A 90 -11.56 2.70 -18.98
CA ARG A 90 -11.68 1.46 -19.74
C ARG A 90 -11.04 0.29 -18.99
N MET A 91 -9.77 0.40 -18.68
CA MET A 91 -9.02 -0.69 -18.06
C MET A 91 -9.55 -1.04 -16.68
N ARG A 92 -9.82 -0.03 -15.84
CA ARG A 92 -10.42 -0.24 -14.51
C ARG A 92 -11.78 -0.94 -14.56
N SER A 93 -12.60 -0.64 -15.58
CA SER A 93 -13.90 -1.30 -15.76
C SER A 93 -13.75 -2.77 -16.11
N LEU A 94 -12.78 -3.11 -16.97
CA LEU A 94 -12.50 -4.50 -17.37
C LEU A 94 -11.97 -5.32 -16.19
N VAL A 95 -10.93 -4.83 -15.50
CA VAL A 95 -10.35 -5.54 -14.35
C VAL A 95 -11.30 -5.63 -13.17
N GLY A 96 -12.17 -4.62 -12.99
CA GLY A 96 -13.18 -4.58 -11.93
C GLY A 96 -14.21 -5.71 -12.00
N LYS A 97 -14.44 -6.31 -13.17
CA LYS A 97 -15.30 -7.51 -13.30
C LYS A 97 -14.75 -8.71 -12.55
N GLY A 98 -13.42 -8.83 -12.44
CA GLY A 98 -12.75 -9.86 -11.66
C GLY A 98 -12.71 -9.58 -10.16
N PHE A 99 -12.91 -8.31 -9.75
CA PHE A 99 -12.64 -7.83 -8.38
C PHE A 99 -13.86 -7.11 -7.78
N THR A 100 -14.98 -7.80 -7.66
CA THR A 100 -16.23 -7.24 -7.13
C THR A 100 -16.32 -7.38 -5.60
N PRO A 101 -17.06 -6.49 -4.88
CA PRO A 101 -17.28 -6.63 -3.44
C PRO A 101 -17.86 -8.00 -3.04
N THR A 102 -18.73 -8.58 -3.85
CA THR A 102 -19.29 -9.93 -3.60
C THR A 102 -18.21 -11.00 -3.67
N LYS A 103 -17.30 -10.95 -4.66
CA LYS A 103 -16.19 -11.89 -4.76
C LYS A 103 -15.23 -11.74 -3.58
N VAL A 104 -14.92 -10.50 -3.19
CA VAL A 104 -14.07 -10.23 -2.02
C VAL A 104 -14.71 -10.80 -0.74
N SER A 105 -16.01 -10.55 -0.51
CA SER A 105 -16.70 -11.09 0.66
C SER A 105 -16.76 -12.62 0.68
N ALA A 106 -16.85 -13.26 -0.48
CA ALA A 106 -16.84 -14.72 -0.59
C ALA A 106 -15.48 -15.35 -0.20
N MET A 107 -14.41 -14.55 -0.14
CA MET A 107 -13.09 -15.02 0.27
C MET A 107 -12.91 -15.08 1.80
N GLU A 108 -13.88 -14.66 2.61
CA GLU A 108 -13.73 -14.52 4.08
C GLU A 108 -13.25 -15.82 4.73
N ASP A 109 -13.91 -16.93 4.47
CA ASP A 109 -13.55 -18.22 5.06
C ASP A 109 -12.15 -18.66 4.62
N ARG A 110 -11.83 -18.45 3.34
CA ARG A 110 -10.52 -18.80 2.80
C ARG A 110 -9.40 -17.93 3.35
N ILE A 111 -9.62 -16.62 3.50
CA ILE A 111 -8.66 -15.73 4.16
C ILE A 111 -8.42 -16.17 5.61
N ARG A 112 -9.48 -16.60 6.30
CA ARG A 112 -9.37 -17.14 7.67
C ARG A 112 -8.53 -18.41 7.71
N GLU A 113 -8.74 -19.34 6.79
CA GLU A 113 -7.93 -20.56 6.69
C GLU A 113 -6.45 -20.25 6.45
N ILE A 114 -6.14 -19.36 5.49
CA ILE A 114 -4.77 -18.90 5.18
C ILE A 114 -4.16 -18.23 6.43
N THR A 115 -4.92 -17.35 7.09
CA THR A 115 -4.48 -16.70 8.32
C THR A 115 -4.11 -17.71 9.39
N LEU A 116 -4.95 -18.70 9.66
CA LEU A 116 -4.70 -19.74 10.67
C LEU A 116 -3.54 -20.64 10.30
N GLN A 117 -3.35 -20.93 9.01
CA GLN A 117 -2.22 -21.74 8.52
C GLN A 117 -0.86 -21.13 8.94
N HIS A 118 -0.74 -19.80 8.90
CA HIS A 118 0.49 -19.09 9.29
C HIS A 118 0.52 -18.72 10.76
N LEU A 119 -0.64 -18.37 11.35
CA LEU A 119 -0.71 -17.92 12.72
C LEU A 119 -0.44 -19.06 13.73
N LEU A 120 -1.04 -20.24 13.54
CA LEU A 120 -0.95 -21.29 14.55
C LEU A 120 0.50 -21.75 14.82
N PRO A 121 1.36 -21.99 13.80
CA PRO A 121 2.76 -22.32 14.04
C PRO A 121 3.53 -21.20 14.76
N ALA A 122 3.25 -19.93 14.41
CA ALA A 122 3.88 -18.78 15.04
C ALA A 122 3.51 -18.69 16.53
N LEU A 123 2.22 -18.89 16.87
CA LEU A 123 1.76 -18.92 18.27
C LEU A 123 2.32 -20.11 19.05
N GLU A 124 2.47 -21.27 18.43
CA GLU A 124 3.07 -22.45 19.06
C GLU A 124 4.55 -22.21 19.43
N ALA A 125 5.27 -21.44 18.61
CA ALA A 125 6.64 -21.04 18.90
C ALA A 125 6.75 -20.06 20.08
N GLY A 126 5.70 -19.28 20.36
CA GLY A 126 5.62 -18.32 21.46
C GLY A 126 6.46 -17.04 21.25
N THR A 127 7.58 -17.15 20.56
CA THR A 127 8.41 -16.02 20.08
C THR A 127 8.69 -16.22 18.60
N PHE A 128 8.38 -15.20 17.78
CA PHE A 128 8.46 -15.25 16.31
C PHE A 128 8.59 -13.84 15.74
N ASP A 129 8.98 -13.74 14.48
CA ASP A 129 8.91 -12.48 13.76
C ASP A 129 7.51 -12.28 13.19
N PHE A 130 6.81 -11.25 13.67
CA PHE A 130 5.43 -10.97 13.28
C PHE A 130 5.28 -10.73 11.77
N ILE A 131 6.28 -10.13 11.11
CA ILE A 131 6.26 -9.85 9.68
C ILE A 131 6.63 -11.11 8.89
N GLU A 132 7.81 -11.69 9.17
CA GLU A 132 8.34 -12.80 8.39
C GLU A 132 7.55 -14.10 8.57
N ASP A 133 7.10 -14.38 9.78
CA ASP A 133 6.43 -15.65 10.09
C ASP A 133 4.92 -15.59 9.87
N PHE A 134 4.31 -14.39 9.89
CA PHE A 134 2.87 -14.23 9.82
C PHE A 134 2.39 -13.16 8.84
N ALA A 135 2.57 -11.87 9.16
CA ALA A 135 1.88 -10.78 8.47
C ALA A 135 2.24 -10.66 6.99
N GLY A 136 3.48 -11.00 6.59
CA GLY A 136 3.91 -10.97 5.21
C GLY A 136 3.45 -12.17 4.38
N LYS A 137 3.09 -13.28 5.04
CA LYS A 137 2.63 -14.50 4.34
C LYS A 137 1.15 -14.43 3.99
N VAL A 138 0.34 -13.86 4.86
CA VAL A 138 -1.12 -13.85 4.69
C VAL A 138 -1.57 -13.11 3.43
N PRO A 139 -1.24 -11.82 3.21
CA PRO A 139 -1.67 -11.11 2.00
C PRO A 139 -1.09 -11.72 0.72
N MET A 140 0.16 -12.21 0.79
CA MET A 140 0.80 -12.87 -0.35
C MET A 140 0.06 -14.13 -0.78
N ASP A 141 -0.33 -14.98 0.19
CA ASP A 141 -1.08 -16.20 -0.13
C ASP A 141 -2.49 -15.88 -0.63
N VAL A 142 -3.15 -14.86 -0.05
CA VAL A 142 -4.48 -14.43 -0.49
C VAL A 142 -4.45 -13.92 -1.93
N ILE A 143 -3.52 -13.01 -2.26
CA ILE A 143 -3.43 -12.48 -3.62
C ILE A 143 -2.97 -13.53 -4.62
N SER A 144 -2.03 -14.37 -4.24
CA SER A 144 -1.52 -15.48 -5.07
C SER A 144 -2.62 -16.48 -5.41
N GLU A 145 -3.47 -16.84 -4.46
CA GLU A 145 -4.58 -17.74 -4.68
C GLU A 145 -5.63 -17.11 -5.60
N LEU A 146 -5.96 -15.83 -5.37
CA LEU A 146 -6.88 -15.09 -6.23
C LEU A 146 -6.40 -15.05 -7.69
N VAL A 147 -5.10 -14.80 -7.89
CA VAL A 147 -4.47 -14.71 -9.21
C VAL A 147 -4.30 -16.09 -9.86
N GLY A 148 -4.19 -17.15 -9.07
CA GLY A 148 -3.97 -18.53 -9.53
C GLY A 148 -2.50 -18.97 -9.49
N VAL A 149 -1.67 -18.34 -8.62
CA VAL A 149 -0.27 -18.73 -8.40
C VAL A 149 -0.19 -20.02 -7.59
N PRO A 150 0.55 -21.06 -8.06
CA PRO A 150 0.80 -22.26 -7.29
C PRO A 150 1.47 -21.99 -5.95
N THR A 151 1.12 -22.76 -4.92
CA THR A 151 1.67 -22.58 -3.56
C THR A 151 3.20 -22.66 -3.53
N ALA A 152 3.80 -23.51 -4.37
CA ALA A 152 5.25 -23.70 -4.44
C ALA A 152 6.02 -22.43 -4.85
N ASP A 153 5.37 -21.52 -5.62
CA ASP A 153 6.03 -20.35 -6.18
C ASP A 153 5.87 -19.09 -5.29
N ARG A 154 4.91 -19.10 -4.35
CA ARG A 154 4.51 -17.92 -3.58
C ARG A 154 5.63 -17.28 -2.77
N ALA A 155 6.48 -18.11 -2.14
CA ALA A 155 7.60 -17.60 -1.33
C ALA A 155 8.61 -16.82 -2.19
N GLU A 156 8.90 -17.31 -3.39
CA GLU A 156 9.84 -16.67 -4.32
C GLU A 156 9.25 -15.39 -4.92
N LEU A 157 7.95 -15.41 -5.27
CA LEU A 157 7.27 -14.21 -5.76
C LEU A 157 7.23 -13.11 -4.67
N ARG A 158 7.01 -13.49 -3.40
CA ARG A 158 7.11 -12.55 -2.27
C ARG A 158 8.48 -11.91 -2.19
N ARG A 159 9.54 -12.73 -2.17
CA ARG A 159 10.92 -12.25 -2.13
C ARG A 159 11.21 -11.26 -3.27
N MET A 160 10.75 -11.55 -4.49
CA MET A 160 10.90 -10.66 -5.63
C MET A 160 10.12 -9.36 -5.46
N ALA A 161 8.89 -9.40 -4.94
CA ALA A 161 8.10 -8.20 -4.66
C ALA A 161 8.76 -7.29 -3.61
N ASP A 162 9.36 -7.88 -2.57
CA ASP A 162 10.11 -7.15 -1.54
C ASP A 162 11.32 -6.43 -2.16
N LEU A 163 12.08 -7.08 -3.05
CA LEU A 163 13.21 -6.48 -3.77
C LEU A 163 12.81 -5.30 -4.66
N VAL A 164 11.64 -5.35 -5.29
CA VAL A 164 11.13 -4.26 -6.13
C VAL A 164 10.88 -2.99 -5.31
N LEU A 165 10.47 -3.15 -4.05
CA LEU A 165 10.09 -2.03 -3.17
C LEU A 165 11.23 -1.52 -2.28
N HIS A 166 12.26 -2.34 -2.03
CA HIS A 166 13.41 -1.97 -1.21
C HIS A 166 14.24 -0.85 -1.86
N ARG A 167 14.80 0.04 -1.04
CA ARG A 167 15.78 1.06 -1.45
C ARG A 167 16.97 1.01 -0.53
N ASP A 168 18.17 0.97 -1.12
CA ASP A 168 19.43 1.08 -0.39
C ASP A 168 19.69 2.56 -0.02
N ASP A 169 20.46 2.77 1.05
CA ASP A 169 20.85 4.11 1.48
C ASP A 169 21.64 4.84 0.40
N GLY A 170 21.22 6.08 0.10
CA GLY A 170 21.82 6.91 -0.94
C GLY A 170 21.50 6.47 -2.38
N VAL A 171 20.65 5.46 -2.58
CA VAL A 171 20.18 5.03 -3.91
C VAL A 171 18.80 5.62 -4.19
N TYR A 172 18.69 6.46 -5.23
CA TYR A 172 17.49 7.21 -5.59
C TYR A 172 16.67 6.54 -6.71
N ASP A 173 16.83 5.24 -6.87
CA ASP A 173 16.11 4.43 -7.85
C ASP A 173 15.96 2.99 -7.36
N VAL A 174 15.24 2.16 -8.14
CA VAL A 174 15.14 0.72 -7.88
C VAL A 174 16.53 0.10 -8.04
N PRO A 175 17.04 -0.62 -7.02
CA PRO A 175 18.33 -1.31 -7.12
C PRO A 175 18.37 -2.34 -8.27
N PRO A 176 19.56 -2.72 -8.78
CA PRO A 176 19.69 -3.70 -9.87
C PRO A 176 18.96 -5.02 -9.60
N GLU A 177 19.00 -5.52 -8.36
CA GLU A 177 18.32 -6.74 -7.93
C GLU A 177 16.79 -6.59 -8.02
N GLY A 178 16.27 -5.41 -7.69
CA GLY A 178 14.84 -5.08 -7.82
C GLY A 178 14.40 -4.99 -9.28
N MET A 179 15.28 -4.47 -10.16
CA MET A 179 15.02 -4.46 -11.60
C MET A 179 14.99 -5.88 -12.20
N GLU A 180 15.94 -6.74 -11.81
CA GLU A 180 15.96 -8.14 -12.22
C GLU A 180 14.72 -8.90 -11.71
N ALA A 181 14.33 -8.67 -10.44
CA ALA A 181 13.12 -9.21 -9.85
C ALA A 181 11.86 -8.77 -10.62
N SER A 182 11.79 -7.50 -11.03
CA SER A 182 10.68 -6.98 -11.83
C SER A 182 10.56 -7.70 -13.18
N LEU A 183 11.67 -7.89 -13.88
CA LEU A 183 11.69 -8.59 -15.16
C LEU A 183 11.31 -10.06 -15.00
N THR A 184 11.77 -10.72 -13.94
CA THR A 184 11.43 -12.11 -13.61
C THR A 184 9.93 -12.26 -13.34
N LEU A 185 9.34 -11.36 -12.54
CA LEU A 185 7.91 -11.35 -12.25
C LEU A 185 7.07 -11.14 -13.52
N ILE A 186 7.48 -10.22 -14.39
CA ILE A 186 6.80 -9.99 -15.68
C ILE A 186 6.84 -11.26 -16.53
N GLY A 187 8.00 -11.92 -16.66
CA GLY A 187 8.14 -13.19 -17.38
C GLY A 187 7.26 -14.29 -16.81
N TYR A 188 7.24 -14.44 -15.49
CA TYR A 188 6.39 -15.41 -14.80
C TYR A 188 4.89 -15.21 -15.12
N TYR A 189 4.41 -13.97 -15.07
CA TYR A 189 3.01 -13.67 -15.39
C TYR A 189 2.69 -13.80 -16.88
N GLN A 190 3.67 -13.56 -17.76
CA GLN A 190 3.49 -13.82 -19.19
C GLN A 190 3.27 -15.34 -19.45
N GLU A 191 4.10 -16.19 -18.86
CA GLU A 191 3.95 -17.64 -18.94
C GLU A 191 2.61 -18.12 -18.37
N MET A 192 2.19 -17.56 -17.23
CA MET A 192 0.90 -17.87 -16.62
C MET A 192 -0.27 -17.48 -17.54
N VAL A 193 -0.24 -16.30 -18.18
CA VAL A 193 -1.27 -15.88 -19.15
C VAL A 193 -1.31 -16.83 -20.33
N ASP A 194 -0.15 -17.22 -20.88
CA ASP A 194 -0.04 -18.16 -21.99
C ASP A 194 -0.63 -19.55 -21.65
N GLU A 195 -0.41 -20.02 -20.42
CA GLU A 195 -1.02 -21.26 -19.92
C GLU A 195 -2.53 -21.14 -19.78
N ARG A 196 -3.01 -20.05 -19.18
CA ARG A 196 -4.46 -19.80 -19.01
C ARG A 196 -5.18 -19.56 -20.33
N ARG A 197 -4.49 -19.08 -21.37
CA ARG A 197 -5.02 -19.04 -22.74
C ARG A 197 -5.33 -20.43 -23.27
N LYS A 198 -4.51 -21.42 -22.93
CA LYS A 198 -4.70 -22.83 -23.35
C LYS A 198 -5.77 -23.54 -22.51
N VAL A 199 -5.71 -23.35 -21.18
CA VAL A 199 -6.60 -24.02 -20.22
C VAL A 199 -7.04 -23.01 -19.15
N ARG A 200 -8.34 -22.69 -19.13
CA ARG A 200 -8.94 -21.85 -18.07
C ARG A 200 -9.01 -22.59 -16.75
N THR A 201 -8.78 -21.85 -15.67
CA THR A 201 -8.99 -22.29 -14.29
C THR A 201 -9.90 -21.30 -13.56
N ASP A 202 -10.36 -21.64 -12.37
CA ASP A 202 -11.19 -20.74 -11.55
C ASP A 202 -10.30 -19.75 -10.80
N ASP A 203 -9.69 -18.81 -11.54
CA ASP A 203 -8.82 -17.78 -11.02
C ASP A 203 -9.05 -16.41 -11.70
N LEU A 204 -8.46 -15.37 -11.12
CA LEU A 204 -8.56 -13.99 -11.64
C LEU A 204 -7.90 -13.88 -13.03
N THR A 205 -6.78 -14.56 -13.26
CA THR A 205 -6.09 -14.54 -14.57
C THR A 205 -7.00 -15.02 -15.68
N SER A 206 -7.68 -16.15 -15.49
CA SER A 206 -8.69 -16.66 -16.44
C SER A 206 -9.86 -15.69 -16.61
N ALA A 207 -10.35 -15.10 -15.50
CA ALA A 207 -11.43 -14.12 -15.54
C ALA A 207 -11.06 -12.83 -16.29
N LEU A 208 -9.80 -12.38 -16.19
CA LEU A 208 -9.29 -11.22 -16.94
C LEU A 208 -9.18 -11.51 -18.45
N ILE A 209 -8.75 -12.70 -18.81
CA ILE A 209 -8.68 -13.13 -20.22
C ILE A 209 -10.08 -13.15 -20.85
N ASP A 210 -11.10 -13.52 -20.07
CA ASP A 210 -12.49 -13.64 -20.54
C ASP A 210 -13.30 -12.35 -20.35
N ALA A 211 -12.73 -11.33 -19.70
CA ALA A 211 -13.39 -10.04 -19.49
C ALA A 211 -13.67 -9.36 -20.84
N ASP A 212 -14.94 -8.99 -21.06
CA ASP A 212 -15.43 -8.33 -22.27
C ASP A 212 -16.44 -7.25 -21.89
N ILE A 213 -16.29 -6.09 -22.49
CA ILE A 213 -17.28 -5.00 -22.42
C ILE A 213 -17.54 -4.52 -23.85
N ASP A 214 -18.66 -4.92 -24.43
CA ASP A 214 -19.11 -4.53 -25.78
C ASP A 214 -18.06 -4.87 -26.86
N GLY A 215 -17.36 -6.02 -26.71
CA GLY A 215 -16.31 -6.49 -27.60
C GLY A 215 -14.91 -5.95 -27.29
N ASP A 216 -14.76 -5.07 -26.31
CA ASP A 216 -13.47 -4.58 -25.83
C ASP A 216 -12.91 -5.53 -24.75
N ARG A 217 -11.66 -5.96 -24.94
CA ARG A 217 -10.97 -6.93 -24.09
C ARG A 217 -9.58 -6.43 -23.70
N LEU A 218 -9.03 -6.97 -22.61
CA LEU A 218 -7.63 -6.73 -22.23
C LEU A 218 -6.68 -7.47 -23.19
N SER A 219 -5.59 -6.80 -23.57
CA SER A 219 -4.44 -7.46 -24.20
C SER A 219 -3.66 -8.27 -23.17
N ASP A 220 -2.78 -9.18 -23.63
CA ASP A 220 -1.93 -9.96 -22.73
C ASP A 220 -0.99 -9.05 -21.93
N ASP A 221 -0.40 -8.01 -22.54
CA ASP A 221 0.42 -7.02 -21.86
C ASP A 221 -0.36 -6.26 -20.77
N GLU A 222 -1.62 -5.91 -21.01
CA GLU A 222 -2.48 -5.26 -20.01
C GLU A 222 -2.79 -6.19 -18.83
N ILE A 223 -3.00 -7.48 -19.11
CA ILE A 223 -3.22 -8.50 -18.07
C ILE A 223 -1.94 -8.69 -17.26
N VAL A 224 -0.79 -8.89 -17.89
CA VAL A 224 0.50 -9.06 -17.21
C VAL A 224 0.83 -7.85 -16.34
N ALA A 225 0.67 -6.64 -16.86
CA ALA A 225 0.88 -5.41 -16.07
C ALA A 225 -0.06 -5.33 -14.84
N PHE A 226 -1.30 -5.81 -14.99
CA PHE A 226 -2.23 -5.85 -13.86
C PHE A 226 -1.86 -6.91 -12.83
N LEU A 227 -1.46 -8.11 -13.24
CA LEU A 227 -1.00 -9.18 -12.34
C LEU A 227 0.26 -8.76 -11.56
N PHE A 228 1.21 -8.12 -12.24
CA PHE A 228 2.40 -7.54 -11.61
C PHE A 228 2.01 -6.49 -10.56
N LEU A 229 1.13 -5.55 -10.91
CA LEU A 229 0.62 -4.55 -9.97
C LEU A 229 -0.05 -5.19 -8.75
N MET A 230 -0.85 -6.25 -8.96
CA MET A 230 -1.57 -6.94 -7.88
C MET A 230 -0.61 -7.50 -6.83
N VAL A 231 0.48 -8.13 -7.24
CA VAL A 231 1.45 -8.73 -6.33
C VAL A 231 2.26 -7.67 -5.59
N VAL A 232 2.76 -6.67 -6.31
CA VAL A 232 3.59 -5.62 -5.70
C VAL A 232 2.75 -4.72 -4.78
N ALA A 233 1.59 -4.25 -5.24
CA ALA A 233 0.77 -3.31 -4.47
C ALA A 233 -0.14 -3.99 -3.44
N GLY A 234 -0.60 -5.22 -3.71
CA GLY A 234 -1.57 -5.93 -2.86
C GLY A 234 -0.93 -6.63 -1.66
N ASN A 235 0.29 -7.12 -1.80
CA ASN A 235 1.00 -7.81 -0.73
C ASN A 235 1.55 -6.82 0.32
N GLU A 236 2.45 -5.94 -0.10
CA GLU A 236 3.24 -5.14 0.81
C GLU A 236 2.43 -4.16 1.66
N THR A 237 1.45 -3.49 1.07
CA THR A 237 0.67 -2.49 1.79
C THR A 237 -0.17 -3.10 2.92
N THR A 238 -0.70 -4.31 2.72
CA THR A 238 -1.50 -5.03 3.75
C THR A 238 -0.58 -5.64 4.81
N THR A 239 0.58 -6.17 4.43
CA THR A 239 1.64 -6.59 5.36
C THR A 239 2.01 -5.47 6.32
N LYS A 240 2.27 -4.26 5.77
CA LYS A 240 2.65 -3.08 6.58
C LYS A 240 1.48 -2.60 7.45
N LEU A 241 0.25 -2.68 6.97
CA LEU A 241 -0.94 -2.39 7.78
C LEU A 241 -1.01 -3.30 9.02
N LEU A 242 -0.81 -4.60 8.86
CA LEU A 242 -0.81 -5.56 9.97
C LEU A 242 0.34 -5.29 10.95
N GLY A 243 1.56 -5.09 10.45
CA GLY A 243 2.73 -4.77 11.26
C GLY A 243 2.58 -3.46 12.02
N ASN A 244 2.10 -2.40 11.35
CA ASN A 244 1.84 -1.11 11.97
C ASN A 244 0.74 -1.21 13.04
N ALA A 245 -0.35 -1.98 12.79
CA ALA A 245 -1.40 -2.19 13.79
C ALA A 245 -0.85 -2.87 15.04
N TRP A 246 -0.06 -3.93 14.87
CA TRP A 246 0.53 -4.67 15.98
C TRP A 246 1.53 -3.80 16.76
N TYR A 247 2.42 -3.10 16.08
CA TYR A 247 3.40 -2.19 16.69
C TYR A 247 2.73 -1.03 17.45
N TRP A 248 1.76 -0.34 16.82
CA TRP A 248 1.10 0.80 17.47
C TRP A 248 0.15 0.36 18.59
N GLY A 249 -0.43 -0.84 18.52
CA GLY A 249 -1.14 -1.47 19.63
C GLY A 249 -0.22 -1.70 20.83
N TRP A 250 1.00 -2.22 20.59
CA TRP A 250 2.01 -2.38 21.65
C TRP A 250 2.43 -1.04 22.26
N ARG A 251 2.65 -0.02 21.46
CA ARG A 251 3.02 1.33 21.92
C ARG A 251 1.90 2.06 22.68
N ASN A 252 0.65 1.65 22.52
CA ASN A 252 -0.53 2.27 23.12
C ASN A 252 -1.39 1.21 23.82
N PRO A 253 -0.96 0.70 24.98
CA PRO A 253 -1.61 -0.44 25.66
C PRO A 253 -3.07 -0.18 26.03
N ASP A 254 -3.45 1.06 26.40
CA ASP A 254 -4.83 1.42 26.73
C ASP A 254 -5.74 1.34 25.49
N GLU A 255 -5.23 1.73 24.31
CA GLU A 255 -5.96 1.62 23.05
C GLU A 255 -6.05 0.15 22.59
N ARG A 256 -4.94 -0.61 22.74
CA ARG A 256 -4.89 -2.04 22.48
C ARG A 256 -5.90 -2.84 23.32
N ALA A 257 -6.09 -2.48 24.57
CA ALA A 257 -7.03 -3.16 25.47
C ALA A 257 -8.46 -3.19 24.88
N LYS A 258 -8.88 -2.15 24.16
CA LYS A 258 -10.24 -2.04 23.60
C LYS A 258 -10.61 -3.20 22.67
N PRO A 259 -9.84 -3.54 21.60
CA PRO A 259 -10.15 -4.69 20.77
C PRO A 259 -9.88 -6.04 21.46
N PHE A 260 -9.01 -6.10 22.45
CA PHE A 260 -8.78 -7.33 23.25
C PHE A 260 -9.92 -7.63 24.21
N GLU A 261 -10.67 -6.62 24.68
CA GLU A 261 -11.87 -6.73 25.50
C GLU A 261 -13.13 -6.91 24.65
N ASP A 262 -13.24 -6.19 23.52
CA ASP A 262 -14.37 -6.24 22.58
C ASP A 262 -13.89 -6.33 21.13
N ALA A 263 -13.96 -7.51 20.53
CA ALA A 263 -13.56 -7.77 19.16
C ALA A 263 -14.32 -6.93 18.11
N ASN A 264 -15.49 -6.36 18.45
CA ASN A 264 -16.17 -5.42 17.55
C ASN A 264 -15.39 -4.11 17.34
N ARG A 265 -14.35 -3.86 18.14
CA ARG A 265 -13.44 -2.72 18.01
C ARG A 265 -12.29 -2.94 17.01
N ILE A 266 -12.11 -4.16 16.48
CA ILE A 266 -11.08 -4.48 15.50
C ILE A 266 -11.18 -3.59 14.23
N PRO A 267 -12.37 -3.33 13.66
CA PRO A 267 -12.49 -2.38 12.55
C PRO A 267 -11.94 -0.99 12.86
N ASN A 268 -12.17 -0.49 14.07
CA ASN A 268 -11.63 0.81 14.53
C ASN A 268 -10.10 0.77 14.59
N TRP A 269 -9.53 -0.35 15.07
CA TRP A 269 -8.09 -0.55 15.11
C TRP A 269 -7.47 -0.48 13.72
N VAL A 270 -8.07 -1.15 12.75
CA VAL A 270 -7.65 -1.11 11.34
C VAL A 270 -7.72 0.31 10.78
N GLU A 271 -8.85 1.01 10.95
CA GLU A 271 -9.03 2.35 10.37
C GLU A 271 -8.13 3.40 11.02
N GLU A 272 -7.94 3.36 12.34
CA GLU A 272 -7.02 4.30 13.00
C GLU A 272 -5.56 4.00 12.64
N THR A 273 -5.17 2.74 12.47
CA THR A 273 -3.83 2.40 11.96
C THR A 273 -3.62 2.95 10.55
N LEU A 274 -4.61 2.76 9.66
CA LEU A 274 -4.57 3.34 8.31
C LEU A 274 -4.40 4.87 8.32
N ARG A 275 -5.05 5.56 9.25
CA ARG A 275 -4.89 7.00 9.40
C ARG A 275 -3.54 7.36 10.01
N TYR A 276 -3.20 6.75 11.14
CA TYR A 276 -2.09 7.17 12.00
C TYR A 276 -0.73 6.87 11.41
N ASP A 277 -0.55 5.67 10.85
CA ASP A 277 0.69 5.24 10.19
C ASP A 277 0.38 4.47 8.90
N THR A 278 -0.09 5.22 7.90
CA THR A 278 -0.52 4.66 6.62
C THR A 278 0.62 3.95 5.89
N SER A 279 0.34 2.77 5.33
CA SER A 279 1.31 2.03 4.53
C SER A 279 1.76 2.77 3.27
N SER A 280 0.86 3.52 2.62
CA SER A 280 1.20 4.39 1.48
C SER A 280 1.45 5.80 1.97
N GLN A 281 2.70 6.25 1.95
CA GLN A 281 3.09 7.55 2.49
C GLN A 281 2.93 8.69 1.51
N MET A 282 3.26 8.47 0.25
CA MET A 282 3.18 9.51 -0.76
C MET A 282 2.96 8.92 -2.16
N LEU A 283 2.35 9.71 -3.04
CA LEU A 283 2.07 9.32 -4.43
C LEU A 283 2.37 10.49 -5.36
N LEU A 284 3.03 10.19 -6.49
CA LEU A 284 3.37 11.18 -7.50
C LEU A 284 2.18 11.49 -8.41
N ARG A 285 2.14 12.75 -8.87
CA ARG A 285 1.32 13.25 -9.98
C ARG A 285 2.18 14.12 -10.89
N VAL A 286 1.71 14.37 -12.10
CA VAL A 286 2.27 15.36 -13.01
C VAL A 286 1.20 16.39 -13.32
N ALA A 287 1.56 17.68 -13.25
CA ALA A 287 0.64 18.77 -13.60
C ALA A 287 0.30 18.73 -15.09
N ARG A 288 -0.97 18.68 -15.46
CA ARG A 288 -1.46 18.73 -16.86
C ARG A 288 -1.72 20.14 -17.37
N GLN A 289 -1.72 21.09 -16.48
CA GLN A 289 -1.93 22.51 -16.70
C GLN A 289 -1.33 23.29 -15.53
N PRO A 290 -1.13 24.60 -15.62
CA PRO A 290 -0.71 25.39 -14.47
C PRO A 290 -1.72 25.26 -13.32
N ILE A 291 -1.21 24.97 -12.11
CA ILE A 291 -1.99 24.79 -10.89
C ILE A 291 -1.62 25.90 -9.90
N VAL A 292 -2.62 26.62 -9.39
CA VAL A 292 -2.40 27.63 -8.35
C VAL A 292 -2.89 27.10 -7.02
N SER A 293 -1.99 26.99 -6.04
CA SER A 293 -2.29 26.59 -4.66
C SER A 293 -1.51 27.48 -3.69
N HIS A 294 -2.18 28.01 -2.67
CA HIS A 294 -1.59 28.93 -1.67
C HIS A 294 -0.81 30.11 -2.27
N GLY A 295 -1.23 30.64 -3.43
CA GLY A 295 -0.57 31.74 -4.15
C GLY A 295 0.69 31.33 -4.91
N ILE A 296 1.05 30.06 -4.93
CA ILE A 296 2.16 29.48 -5.69
C ILE A 296 1.62 28.87 -6.97
N THR A 297 2.31 29.10 -8.11
CA THR A 297 1.97 28.49 -9.39
C THR A 297 2.92 27.33 -9.67
N ILE A 298 2.38 26.13 -9.79
CA ILE A 298 3.06 24.92 -10.28
C ILE A 298 2.84 24.88 -11.79
N ALA A 299 3.89 24.82 -12.59
CA ALA A 299 3.77 24.85 -14.04
C ALA A 299 3.31 23.48 -14.61
N GLU A 300 2.77 23.48 -15.80
CA GLU A 300 2.48 22.26 -16.56
C GLU A 300 3.74 21.42 -16.74
N GLY A 301 3.61 20.09 -16.57
CA GLY A 301 4.70 19.11 -16.68
C GLY A 301 5.48 18.90 -15.37
N GLU A 302 5.31 19.74 -14.35
CA GLU A 302 6.01 19.56 -13.07
C GLU A 302 5.47 18.40 -12.25
N ARG A 303 6.37 17.75 -11.49
CA ARG A 303 6.09 16.60 -10.61
C ARG A 303 5.58 17.09 -9.26
N ILE A 304 4.55 16.42 -8.74
CA ILE A 304 3.87 16.81 -7.50
C ILE A 304 3.69 15.58 -6.62
N LEU A 305 4.33 15.54 -5.46
CA LEU A 305 4.10 14.54 -4.42
C LEU A 305 2.87 14.90 -3.58
N LEU A 306 1.95 13.98 -3.47
CA LEU A 306 0.83 14.03 -2.55
C LEU A 306 1.22 13.29 -1.28
N LEU A 307 1.43 14.03 -0.18
CA LEU A 307 1.89 13.46 1.10
C LEU A 307 0.70 12.89 1.89
N VAL A 308 0.34 11.65 1.59
CA VAL A 308 -0.82 10.95 2.18
C VAL A 308 -0.67 10.80 3.70
N GLY A 309 0.54 10.42 4.17
CA GLY A 309 0.84 10.33 5.60
C GLY A 309 0.69 11.66 6.33
N SER A 310 1.07 12.77 5.67
CA SER A 310 0.88 14.12 6.18
C SER A 310 -0.61 14.49 6.26
N ALA A 311 -1.36 14.26 5.18
CA ALA A 311 -2.78 14.58 5.10
C ALA A 311 -3.61 13.86 6.16
N ASN A 312 -3.25 12.61 6.48
CA ASN A 312 -3.91 11.83 7.53
C ASN A 312 -3.62 12.34 8.96
N ARG A 313 -2.62 13.19 9.13
CA ARG A 313 -2.28 13.84 10.40
C ARG A 313 -2.45 15.36 10.36
N ASP A 314 -3.29 15.86 9.46
CA ASP A 314 -3.60 17.28 9.36
C ASP A 314 -4.52 17.70 10.52
N GLU A 315 -4.03 18.61 11.37
CA GLU A 315 -4.71 19.18 12.54
C GLU A 315 -5.96 19.98 12.15
N ALA A 316 -6.07 20.45 10.91
CA ALA A 316 -7.27 21.11 10.41
C ALA A 316 -8.45 20.13 10.20
N VAL A 317 -8.15 18.82 10.16
CA VAL A 317 -9.14 17.77 9.87
C VAL A 317 -9.32 16.80 11.04
N PHE A 318 -8.23 16.45 11.72
CA PHE A 318 -8.22 15.49 12.82
C PHE A 318 -7.77 16.19 14.13
N VAL A 319 -8.61 16.16 15.14
CA VAL A 319 -8.26 16.68 16.47
C VAL A 319 -7.18 15.81 17.10
N ASP A 320 -6.13 16.40 17.69
CA ASP A 320 -4.99 15.67 18.27
C ASP A 320 -4.44 14.58 17.31
N PRO A 321 -4.02 14.94 16.08
CA PRO A 321 -3.75 13.97 15.01
C PRO A 321 -2.59 13.03 15.33
N ASP A 322 -1.70 13.42 16.24
CA ASP A 322 -0.53 12.65 16.67
C ASP A 322 -0.84 11.71 17.86
N ARG A 323 -2.08 11.66 18.32
CA ARG A 323 -2.57 10.66 19.27
C ARG A 323 -3.15 9.47 18.48
N TYR A 324 -2.71 8.26 18.83
CA TYR A 324 -3.33 7.01 18.38
C TYR A 324 -4.59 6.76 19.18
N ASP A 325 -5.76 6.74 18.55
CA ASP A 325 -7.06 6.79 19.23
C ASP A 325 -8.11 6.00 18.44
N LEU A 326 -8.46 4.82 18.94
CA LEU A 326 -9.43 3.90 18.30
C LEU A 326 -10.89 4.41 18.36
N ASP A 327 -11.16 5.47 19.11
CA ASP A 327 -12.50 6.10 19.15
C ASP A 327 -12.63 7.27 18.16
N ARG A 328 -11.58 7.56 17.42
CA ARG A 328 -11.55 8.64 16.44
C ARG A 328 -12.50 8.40 15.26
N ASP A 329 -13.12 9.49 14.78
CA ASP A 329 -13.75 9.50 13.46
C ASP A 329 -12.67 9.50 12.35
N THR A 330 -12.54 8.37 11.67
CA THR A 330 -11.59 8.16 10.58
C THR A 330 -12.21 8.29 9.18
N THR A 331 -13.45 8.76 9.06
CA THR A 331 -14.17 8.84 7.78
C THR A 331 -13.50 9.74 6.73
N LYS A 332 -12.62 10.63 7.17
CA LYS A 332 -11.86 11.56 6.31
C LYS A 332 -10.46 11.08 5.96
N LEU A 333 -10.05 9.86 6.36
CA LEU A 333 -8.74 9.33 5.99
C LEU A 333 -8.56 9.22 4.47
N VAL A 334 -7.33 9.41 3.99
CA VAL A 334 -7.00 9.38 2.56
C VAL A 334 -6.00 8.27 2.19
N SER A 335 -5.80 7.28 3.07
CA SER A 335 -4.84 6.17 2.89
C SER A 335 -5.11 5.33 1.64
N PHE A 336 -6.34 5.26 1.20
CA PHE A 336 -6.74 4.60 -0.04
C PHE A 336 -6.94 5.58 -1.22
N GLY A 337 -6.48 6.83 -1.08
CA GLY A 337 -6.72 7.87 -2.05
C GLY A 337 -8.18 8.33 -2.12
N SER A 338 -8.54 9.00 -3.21
CA SER A 338 -9.90 9.48 -3.47
C SER A 338 -10.17 9.59 -4.98
N GLY A 339 -11.44 9.73 -5.37
CA GLY A 339 -11.83 9.93 -6.76
C GLY A 339 -11.64 8.69 -7.64
N ARG A 340 -11.26 8.90 -8.89
CA ARG A 340 -11.22 7.83 -9.92
C ARG A 340 -10.17 6.76 -9.62
N HIS A 341 -9.08 7.12 -8.96
CA HIS A 341 -8.00 6.23 -8.55
C HIS A 341 -8.15 5.69 -7.11
N PHE A 342 -9.31 5.82 -6.48
CA PHE A 342 -9.57 5.19 -5.18
C PHE A 342 -9.17 3.71 -5.22
N CYS A 343 -8.44 3.24 -4.21
CA CYS A 343 -7.86 1.90 -4.18
C CYS A 343 -8.91 0.80 -4.42
N MET A 344 -8.69 -0.02 -5.43
CA MET A 344 -9.57 -1.14 -5.76
C MET A 344 -9.51 -2.25 -4.69
N GLY A 345 -8.33 -2.46 -4.10
CA GLY A 345 -8.08 -3.46 -3.06
C GLY A 345 -8.53 -3.04 -1.66
N ALA A 346 -9.05 -1.81 -1.45
CA ALA A 346 -9.41 -1.33 -0.11
C ALA A 346 -10.40 -2.24 0.66
N PRO A 347 -11.41 -2.85 0.03
CA PRO A 347 -12.28 -3.82 0.72
C PRO A 347 -11.53 -5.10 1.13
N LEU A 348 -10.63 -5.60 0.28
CA LEU A 348 -9.85 -6.81 0.55
C LEU A 348 -8.84 -6.57 1.67
N ALA A 349 -8.06 -5.50 1.61
CA ALA A 349 -7.09 -5.16 2.65
C ALA A 349 -7.74 -4.99 4.04
N ARG A 350 -8.91 -4.37 4.10
CA ARG A 350 -9.70 -4.26 5.33
C ARG A 350 -10.22 -5.60 5.83
N LEU A 351 -10.64 -6.47 4.92
CA LEU A 351 -11.13 -7.81 5.26
C LEU A 351 -9.99 -8.67 5.82
N GLU A 352 -8.86 -8.71 5.13
CA GLU A 352 -7.65 -9.42 5.58
C GLU A 352 -7.19 -8.93 6.95
N ALA A 353 -7.06 -7.62 7.14
CA ALA A 353 -6.62 -7.05 8.40
C ALA A 353 -7.58 -7.37 9.55
N ARG A 354 -8.90 -7.28 9.32
CA ARG A 354 -9.90 -7.62 10.35
C ARG A 354 -9.86 -9.10 10.73
N ILE A 355 -9.69 -9.98 9.76
CA ILE A 355 -9.61 -11.42 10.01
C ILE A 355 -8.32 -11.73 10.77
N ALA A 356 -7.17 -11.27 10.29
CA ALA A 356 -5.87 -11.54 10.90
C ALA A 356 -5.80 -11.03 12.35
N LEU A 357 -6.19 -9.78 12.60
CA LEU A 357 -6.24 -9.22 13.95
C LEU A 357 -7.30 -9.89 14.81
N GLY A 358 -8.44 -10.31 14.25
CA GLY A 358 -9.48 -11.06 14.96
C GLY A 358 -9.00 -12.41 15.46
N GLU A 359 -8.28 -13.16 14.62
CA GLU A 359 -7.71 -14.46 14.99
C GLU A 359 -6.60 -14.33 16.05
N LEU A 360 -5.80 -13.24 15.99
CA LEU A 360 -4.81 -12.90 17.02
C LEU A 360 -5.49 -12.57 18.36
N VAL A 361 -6.41 -11.64 18.39
CA VAL A 361 -7.13 -11.21 19.60
C VAL A 361 -7.86 -12.38 20.26
N GLY A 362 -8.41 -13.29 19.47
CA GLY A 362 -9.08 -14.49 19.99
C GLY A 362 -8.18 -15.50 20.72
N ARG A 363 -6.85 -15.45 20.48
CA ARG A 363 -5.89 -16.46 20.97
C ARG A 363 -4.81 -15.91 21.87
N VAL A 364 -4.47 -14.63 21.72
CA VAL A 364 -3.41 -13.96 22.45
C VAL A 364 -4.02 -13.19 23.63
N ALA A 365 -3.53 -13.44 24.83
CA ALA A 365 -3.93 -12.69 26.01
C ALA A 365 -3.15 -11.38 26.13
N ASP A 366 -1.83 -11.44 25.82
CA ASP A 366 -0.92 -10.30 25.84
C ASP A 366 0.28 -10.56 24.91
N TYR A 367 0.99 -9.50 24.54
CA TYR A 367 2.21 -9.61 23.74
C TYR A 367 3.19 -8.47 23.99
N ASP A 368 4.43 -8.74 23.72
CA ASP A 368 5.53 -7.78 23.77
C ASP A 368 6.31 -7.79 22.45
N VAL A 369 6.95 -6.66 22.13
CA VAL A 369 7.74 -6.44 20.93
C VAL A 369 9.14 -6.02 21.34
N ASP A 370 10.16 -6.58 20.69
CA ASP A 370 11.54 -6.12 20.84
C ASP A 370 11.81 -4.91 19.93
N PRO A 371 11.78 -3.67 20.46
CA PRO A 371 11.96 -2.47 19.66
C PRO A 371 13.41 -2.30 19.17
N ASP A 372 14.41 -2.93 19.82
CA ASP A 372 15.82 -2.82 19.46
C ASP A 372 16.18 -3.75 18.30
N ALA A 373 15.38 -4.80 18.08
CA ALA A 373 15.58 -5.76 17.01
C ALA A 373 14.61 -5.54 15.82
N MET A 374 13.67 -4.61 15.91
CA MET A 374 12.78 -4.31 14.78
C MET A 374 13.53 -3.65 13.63
N VAL A 375 13.09 -3.95 12.39
CA VAL A 375 13.64 -3.37 11.16
C VAL A 375 12.55 -2.69 10.36
N ARG A 376 12.78 -1.43 9.95
CA ARG A 376 11.87 -0.71 9.05
C ARG A 376 12.18 -0.99 7.58
N VAL A 377 11.15 -0.86 6.76
CA VAL A 377 11.30 -0.82 5.31
C VAL A 377 11.77 0.57 4.90
N HIS A 378 12.78 0.63 4.05
CA HIS A 378 13.25 1.85 3.42
C HIS A 378 12.67 1.95 2.00
N SER A 379 11.68 2.81 1.82
CA SER A 379 10.97 3.04 0.56
C SER A 379 10.34 4.43 0.58
N ILE A 380 10.36 5.11 -0.56
CA ILE A 380 9.72 6.43 -0.70
C ILE A 380 8.19 6.36 -0.66
N ASN A 381 7.61 5.24 -1.11
CA ASN A 381 6.15 5.11 -1.23
C ASN A 381 5.52 4.32 -0.09
N VAL A 382 6.24 3.32 0.44
CA VAL A 382 5.69 2.34 1.39
C VAL A 382 6.36 2.50 2.75
N ARG A 383 5.56 2.51 3.82
CA ARG A 383 6.01 2.62 5.20
C ARG A 383 5.49 1.47 6.06
N GLY A 384 6.38 0.88 6.82
CA GLY A 384 6.08 -0.19 7.78
C GLY A 384 7.34 -0.91 8.21
N LEU A 385 7.16 -2.12 8.68
CA LEU A 385 8.23 -2.94 9.24
C LEU A 385 8.58 -4.08 8.28
N ALA A 386 9.88 -4.38 8.17
CA ALA A 386 10.42 -5.56 7.51
C ALA A 386 10.57 -6.72 8.50
N SER A 387 10.85 -6.41 9.78
CA SER A 387 10.96 -7.37 10.87
C SER A 387 10.36 -6.78 12.14
N LEU A 388 9.64 -7.59 12.92
CA LEU A 388 9.02 -7.20 14.18
C LEU A 388 9.03 -8.39 15.15
N PRO A 389 10.16 -8.66 15.83
CA PRO A 389 10.25 -9.73 16.81
C PRO A 389 9.23 -9.55 17.93
N THR A 390 8.42 -10.58 18.13
CA THR A 390 7.25 -10.55 19.01
C THR A 390 7.23 -11.79 19.91
N THR A 391 6.91 -11.58 21.17
CA THR A 391 6.64 -12.67 22.14
C THR A 391 5.18 -12.57 22.57
N VAL A 392 4.47 -13.69 22.61
CA VAL A 392 3.04 -13.75 22.94
C VAL A 392 2.77 -14.57 24.19
N VAL A 393 1.72 -14.17 24.91
CA VAL A 393 1.09 -14.95 25.98
C VAL A 393 -0.28 -15.42 25.47
N LEU A 394 -0.50 -16.71 25.40
CA LEU A 394 -1.75 -17.28 24.91
C LEU A 394 -2.86 -17.19 25.98
N ARG A 395 -4.12 -17.16 25.49
CA ARG A 395 -5.32 -17.24 26.34
C ARG A 395 -5.53 -18.61 26.94
#